data_58e9a9f4e2984a74712a4902c14a66a8
#
_entry.id   58e9a9f4e2984a74712a4902c14a66a8
#
_cell.length_a   1.000
_cell.length_b   1.000
_cell.length_c   1.000
_cell.angle_alpha   90.00
_cell.angle_beta   90.00
_cell.angle_gamma   90.00
#
_symmetry.space_group_name_H-M   'P 1'
#
loop_
_entity.id
_entity.type
_entity.pdbx_description
1 polymer ?
#
loop_
_entity_poly.entity_id
_entity_poly.type
_entity_poly.pdbx_seq_one_letter_code
_entity_poly.pdbx_strand_id
1 'polypeptide(L)'
;MRGTVISPVAALLALIASVAPNAATQSPPAPEARPAAPGRYDDLAALFTAWRAFQQPKLLNGVPDYSPAAMAAQHRELAAYRRRLATLDTTGWPTPAQVDYHIVRAEMNGLDFDHRVLRPWANNPAFYVTVFADQSDQPAREGPHAAGALELWSYTFPLSDRDAAQVSTSLRAIPRLLAQARTNLTGNGRDLWTLSAGDVRDQSATLADLETRLGSSAPAALLAEVRRAKVATDSFATWLASKIPAKTGRSGIGVTNYDWYLKHVQLLPYTWQDEVRLMERELARARSSLALAEQRNRDLPPLAPIASAEEHTRRFPAAVAEYMAFLRDRNILTVKPWMGPALEARVGRFSPGPREFFTEVDYRDPEVMRTHGYHWFDLARMTNEPHASPIRRGPLLYNIFDTRTEGHATGWEEMMLNAGMFDARPRTRELIYILLAQRAARALGDLRMHSNELTLEQAAEFASANTPRGWLRLDARTVRGEQHLYLQQPAYGTSYVIGKIEVERLMSDRAHELGDRFSMREFMDAFDAVGLIPVTLVRWEVMGRLDDAIRRVVRPSEAAVTRPAAPPR
;
A
#
# COMPACT_ATOMS: atom_id res chain seq x y z
N MET A 1 51.55 83.95 -3.32
CA MET A 1 52.85 84.45 -2.78
C MET A 1 53.71 83.25 -2.60
N ARG A 2 54.72 83.21 -3.38
CA ARG A 2 56.17 82.96 -3.08
C ARG A 2 56.41 81.66 -2.33
N GLY A 3 57.23 80.74 -2.76
CA GLY A 3 58.32 80.74 -3.75
C GLY A 3 59.12 79.48 -3.48
N THR A 4 59.50 78.84 -4.53
CA THR A 4 60.84 78.37 -4.99
C THR A 4 61.89 78.10 -3.93
N VAL A 5 62.62 76.96 -4.07
CA VAL A 5 64.03 76.83 -4.47
C VAL A 5 64.50 75.39 -4.24
N ILE A 6 64.81 74.60 -5.29
CA ILE A 6 66.02 74.14 -5.97
C ILE A 6 67.05 73.36 -5.06
N SER A 7 67.20 72.08 -5.45
CA SER A 7 68.39 71.16 -5.65
C SER A 7 69.79 71.55 -5.09
N PRO A 8 70.83 70.67 -5.15
CA PRO A 8 71.02 69.33 -5.76
C PRO A 8 71.95 68.31 -4.99
N VAL A 9 72.08 67.11 -5.54
CA VAL A 9 73.26 66.24 -5.75
C VAL A 9 73.87 65.47 -4.56
N ALA A 10 73.85 64.18 -4.60
CA ALA A 10 75.08 63.34 -4.78
C ALA A 10 74.67 61.85 -4.91
N ALA A 11 75.25 61.23 -5.90
CA ALA A 11 75.16 59.82 -6.24
C ALA A 11 75.97 58.95 -5.25
N LEU A 12 75.40 57.77 -4.90
CA LEU A 12 76.22 56.62 -4.50
C LEU A 12 75.59 55.34 -5.03
N LEU A 13 76.30 54.64 -5.92
CA LEU A 13 75.94 53.33 -6.46
C LEU A 13 75.99 52.27 -5.35
N ALA A 14 74.91 51.51 -5.18
CA ALA A 14 74.96 50.21 -4.53
C ALA A 14 74.11 49.23 -5.35
N LEU A 15 74.77 48.23 -5.91
CA LEU A 15 74.10 47.07 -6.55
C LEU A 15 73.25 46.34 -5.51
N ILE A 16 71.97 46.27 -5.75
CA ILE A 16 71.11 45.33 -5.08
C ILE A 16 70.36 44.54 -6.17
N ALA A 17 70.52 43.22 -6.12
CA ALA A 17 69.88 42.26 -7.03
C ALA A 17 68.37 42.39 -6.96
N SER A 18 67.73 42.63 -8.09
CA SER A 18 66.29 42.64 -8.26
C SER A 18 65.78 41.20 -8.24
N VAL A 19 65.09 40.79 -7.15
CA VAL A 19 64.22 39.63 -7.12
C VAL A 19 62.93 40.10 -7.73
N ALA A 20 62.57 39.56 -8.91
CA ALA A 20 61.29 39.78 -9.54
C ALA A 20 60.18 39.09 -8.72
N PRO A 21 59.03 39.71 -8.47
CA PRO A 21 57.88 39.02 -7.86
C PRO A 21 57.34 37.94 -8.82
N ASN A 22 57.24 36.71 -8.32
CA ASN A 22 56.55 35.62 -8.99
C ASN A 22 55.18 36.07 -9.41
N ALA A 23 54.90 36.11 -10.70
CA ALA A 23 53.53 36.18 -11.23
C ALA A 23 52.78 34.92 -10.78
N ALA A 24 51.84 35.09 -9.87
CA ALA A 24 50.88 34.04 -9.54
C ALA A 24 50.15 33.65 -10.85
N THR A 25 50.49 32.47 -11.35
CA THR A 25 49.69 31.82 -12.41
C THR A 25 48.30 31.58 -11.86
N GLN A 26 47.35 32.42 -12.24
CA GLN A 26 45.93 32.14 -12.05
C GLN A 26 45.61 30.86 -12.84
N SER A 27 45.25 29.80 -12.10
CA SER A 27 44.68 28.61 -12.70
C SER A 27 43.47 29.02 -13.53
N PRO A 28 43.31 28.46 -14.73
CA PRO A 28 42.09 28.74 -15.54
C PRO A 28 40.84 28.38 -14.70
N PRO A 29 39.76 29.15 -14.80
CA PRO A 29 38.50 28.85 -14.12
C PRO A 29 38.10 27.40 -14.48
N ALA A 30 37.71 26.63 -13.48
CA ALA A 30 37.18 25.30 -13.70
C ALA A 30 36.06 25.40 -14.78
N PRO A 31 36.01 24.48 -15.74
CA PRO A 31 34.99 24.54 -16.77
C PRO A 31 33.63 24.55 -16.06
N GLU A 32 32.81 25.56 -16.34
CA GLU A 32 31.43 25.61 -15.93
C GLU A 32 30.80 24.27 -16.32
N ALA A 33 30.24 23.57 -15.33
CA ALA A 33 29.53 22.32 -15.58
C ALA A 33 28.47 22.62 -16.63
N ARG A 34 28.61 22.05 -17.83
CA ARG A 34 27.57 22.11 -18.85
C ARG A 34 26.28 21.65 -18.18
N PRO A 35 25.18 22.40 -18.34
CA PRO A 35 23.89 21.92 -17.88
C PRO A 35 23.68 20.52 -18.45
N ALA A 36 23.36 19.57 -17.57
CA ALA A 36 23.07 18.21 -17.95
C ALA A 36 21.97 18.27 -19.04
N ALA A 37 22.16 17.50 -20.11
CA ALA A 37 21.09 17.38 -21.12
C ALA A 37 19.82 16.91 -20.38
N PRO A 38 18.63 17.44 -20.74
CA PRO A 38 17.38 17.03 -20.10
C PRO A 38 17.27 15.50 -20.13
N GLY A 39 16.98 14.90 -18.96
CA GLY A 39 16.87 13.45 -18.80
C GLY A 39 15.82 12.91 -19.76
N ARG A 40 16.06 11.74 -20.36
CA ARG A 40 15.09 11.08 -21.23
C ARG A 40 14.19 10.17 -20.39
N TYR A 41 12.92 10.06 -20.74
CA TYR A 41 11.99 9.13 -20.09
C TYR A 41 12.49 7.66 -20.18
N ASP A 42 13.15 7.29 -21.28
CA ASP A 42 13.77 5.97 -21.45
C ASP A 42 14.83 5.67 -20.36
N ASP A 43 15.53 6.70 -19.86
CA ASP A 43 16.51 6.56 -18.77
C ASP A 43 15.81 6.25 -17.46
N LEU A 44 14.64 6.84 -17.20
CA LEU A 44 13.79 6.50 -16.05
C LEU A 44 13.26 5.06 -16.16
N ALA A 45 12.77 4.64 -17.32
CA ALA A 45 12.27 3.27 -17.55
C ALA A 45 13.38 2.22 -17.36
N ALA A 46 14.59 2.50 -17.87
CA ALA A 46 15.75 1.64 -17.67
C ALA A 46 16.19 1.59 -16.18
N LEU A 47 16.19 2.75 -15.51
CA LEU A 47 16.45 2.80 -14.06
C LEU A 47 15.42 2.02 -13.26
N PHE A 48 14.13 2.13 -13.61
CA PHE A 48 13.05 1.38 -12.95
C PHE A 48 13.24 -0.14 -13.12
N THR A 49 13.57 -0.60 -14.32
CA THR A 49 13.84 -2.03 -14.55
C THR A 49 15.01 -2.54 -13.69
N ALA A 50 16.10 -1.77 -13.64
CA ALA A 50 17.24 -2.11 -12.79
C ALA A 50 16.89 -2.05 -11.28
N TRP A 51 16.08 -1.08 -10.86
CA TRP A 51 15.56 -0.93 -9.50
C TRP A 51 14.71 -2.13 -9.09
N ARG A 52 13.77 -2.55 -9.93
CA ARG A 52 12.89 -3.69 -9.67
C ARG A 52 13.67 -5.01 -9.53
N ALA A 53 14.76 -5.18 -10.26
CA ALA A 53 15.66 -6.31 -10.08
C ALA A 53 16.49 -6.19 -8.77
N PHE A 54 16.99 -4.99 -8.47
CA PHE A 54 17.83 -4.73 -7.30
C PHE A 54 17.07 -4.91 -5.96
N GLN A 55 15.82 -4.47 -5.87
CA GLN A 55 15.05 -4.53 -4.63
C GLN A 55 14.76 -5.96 -4.17
N GLN A 56 14.82 -6.94 -5.08
CA GLN A 56 14.68 -8.35 -4.73
C GLN A 56 15.89 -8.81 -3.90
N PRO A 57 15.69 -9.60 -2.84
CA PRO A 57 16.80 -10.18 -2.08
C PRO A 57 17.61 -11.13 -2.96
N LYS A 58 18.92 -11.15 -2.76
CA LYS A 58 19.77 -12.16 -3.40
C LYS A 58 19.40 -13.56 -2.91
N LEU A 59 19.54 -14.55 -3.76
CA LEU A 59 19.30 -15.94 -3.38
C LEU A 59 20.59 -16.58 -2.88
N LEU A 60 20.54 -17.19 -1.69
CA LEU A 60 21.58 -18.05 -1.15
C LEU A 60 21.06 -19.50 -1.18
N ASN A 61 21.65 -20.32 -2.06
CA ASN A 61 21.21 -21.71 -2.27
C ASN A 61 19.70 -21.84 -2.58
N GLY A 62 19.16 -20.93 -3.39
CA GLY A 62 17.76 -20.93 -3.80
C GLY A 62 16.77 -20.38 -2.77
N VAL A 63 17.25 -19.76 -1.68
CA VAL A 63 16.43 -19.14 -0.65
C VAL A 63 16.77 -17.65 -0.57
N PRO A 64 15.77 -16.73 -0.46
CA PRO A 64 16.01 -15.31 -0.27
C PRO A 64 16.88 -15.04 0.97
N ASP A 65 17.94 -14.25 0.81
CA ASP A 65 18.88 -13.93 1.89
C ASP A 65 18.47 -12.62 2.59
N TYR A 66 17.90 -12.75 3.77
CA TYR A 66 17.55 -11.65 4.67
C TYR A 66 18.52 -11.53 5.86
N SER A 67 19.73 -12.09 5.73
CA SER A 67 20.74 -11.94 6.78
C SER A 67 21.05 -10.47 7.05
N PRO A 68 21.48 -10.10 8.28
CA PRO A 68 21.86 -8.72 8.60
C PRO A 68 22.91 -8.15 7.65
N ALA A 69 23.84 -8.99 7.18
CA ALA A 69 24.88 -8.58 6.25
C ALA A 69 24.33 -8.26 4.85
N ALA A 70 23.43 -9.11 4.32
CA ALA A 70 22.79 -8.91 3.03
C ALA A 70 21.91 -7.65 3.06
N MET A 71 21.10 -7.48 4.09
CA MET A 71 20.24 -6.31 4.26
C MET A 71 21.06 -5.02 4.41
N ALA A 72 22.13 -5.01 5.19
CA ALA A 72 23.03 -3.87 5.30
C ALA A 72 23.72 -3.52 3.97
N ALA A 73 24.08 -4.52 3.15
CA ALA A 73 24.64 -4.31 1.82
C ALA A 73 23.60 -3.67 0.89
N GLN A 74 22.38 -4.21 0.83
CA GLN A 74 21.27 -3.66 0.02
C GLN A 74 20.99 -2.19 0.40
N HIS A 75 20.92 -1.88 1.70
CA HIS A 75 20.69 -0.49 2.14
C HIS A 75 21.79 0.47 1.67
N ARG A 76 23.08 0.05 1.73
CA ARG A 76 24.18 0.87 1.20
C ARG A 76 24.08 1.09 -0.31
N GLU A 77 23.74 0.04 -1.07
CA GLU A 77 23.62 0.09 -2.53
C GLU A 77 22.41 0.94 -2.97
N LEU A 78 21.32 0.98 -2.20
CA LEU A 78 20.14 1.81 -2.46
C LEU A 78 20.48 3.28 -2.68
N ALA A 79 21.48 3.81 -1.96
CA ALA A 79 21.91 5.19 -2.12
C ALA A 79 22.40 5.51 -3.56
N ALA A 80 22.95 4.53 -4.28
CA ALA A 80 23.35 4.72 -5.68
C ALA A 80 22.13 4.85 -6.62
N TYR A 81 21.08 4.04 -6.41
CA TYR A 81 19.84 4.15 -7.18
C TYR A 81 19.13 5.48 -6.95
N ARG A 82 19.05 5.93 -5.69
CA ARG A 82 18.48 7.25 -5.34
C ARG A 82 19.27 8.41 -5.97
N ARG A 83 20.61 8.34 -6.00
CA ARG A 83 21.43 9.34 -6.69
C ARG A 83 21.17 9.34 -8.19
N ARG A 84 21.12 8.17 -8.83
CA ARG A 84 20.81 8.06 -10.26
C ARG A 84 19.45 8.66 -10.59
N LEU A 85 18.41 8.38 -9.78
CA LEU A 85 17.10 9.00 -9.95
C LEU A 85 17.18 10.53 -9.82
N ALA A 86 17.90 11.05 -8.82
CA ALA A 86 18.05 12.48 -8.58
C ALA A 86 18.83 13.24 -9.67
N THR A 87 19.59 12.54 -10.52
CA THR A 87 20.29 13.16 -11.67
C THR A 87 19.39 13.31 -12.91
N LEU A 88 18.20 12.73 -12.91
CA LEU A 88 17.26 12.89 -14.02
C LEU A 88 16.59 14.26 -13.93
N ASP A 89 16.85 15.11 -14.92
CA ASP A 89 16.13 16.37 -15.07
C ASP A 89 14.77 16.10 -15.74
N THR A 90 13.70 16.30 -14.98
CA THR A 90 12.32 16.11 -15.44
C THR A 90 11.70 17.38 -16.03
N THR A 91 12.47 18.46 -16.15
CA THR A 91 12.00 19.74 -16.69
C THR A 91 11.52 19.56 -18.12
N GLY A 92 10.32 20.03 -18.40
CA GLY A 92 9.70 19.88 -19.73
C GLY A 92 9.13 18.51 -20.05
N TRP A 93 9.20 17.53 -19.14
CA TRP A 93 8.50 16.27 -19.35
C TRP A 93 6.98 16.46 -19.30
N PRO A 94 6.20 15.69 -20.07
CA PRO A 94 4.75 15.67 -19.91
C PRO A 94 4.37 15.16 -18.52
N THR A 95 3.22 15.61 -18.01
CA THR A 95 2.74 15.26 -16.65
C THR A 95 2.80 13.76 -16.34
N PRO A 96 2.35 12.82 -17.21
CA PRO A 96 2.45 11.40 -16.91
C PRO A 96 3.88 10.90 -16.67
N ALA A 97 4.85 11.42 -17.40
CA ALA A 97 6.26 11.05 -17.22
C ALA A 97 6.84 11.61 -15.91
N GLN A 98 6.43 12.83 -15.50
CA GLN A 98 6.80 13.39 -14.19
C GLN A 98 6.18 12.58 -13.05
N VAL A 99 4.93 12.16 -13.19
CA VAL A 99 4.24 11.28 -12.23
C VAL A 99 5.00 9.96 -12.08
N ASP A 100 5.41 9.33 -13.18
CA ASP A 100 6.21 8.10 -13.15
C ASP A 100 7.53 8.27 -12.39
N TYR A 101 8.21 9.41 -12.54
CA TYR A 101 9.40 9.72 -11.75
C TYR A 101 9.10 9.71 -10.23
N HIS A 102 7.96 10.27 -9.82
CA HIS A 102 7.58 10.31 -8.41
C HIS A 102 7.13 8.94 -7.87
N ILE A 103 6.55 8.09 -8.69
CA ILE A 103 6.26 6.69 -8.35
C ILE A 103 7.58 5.94 -8.03
N VAL A 104 8.57 6.02 -8.93
CA VAL A 104 9.87 5.36 -8.72
C VAL A 104 10.55 5.89 -7.46
N ARG A 105 10.46 7.20 -7.21
CA ARG A 105 10.98 7.82 -5.98
C ARG A 105 10.28 7.28 -4.73
N ALA A 106 8.96 7.15 -4.75
CA ALA A 106 8.18 6.64 -3.63
C ALA A 106 8.54 5.18 -3.31
N GLU A 107 8.68 4.33 -4.33
CA GLU A 107 9.12 2.95 -4.13
C GLU A 107 10.53 2.85 -3.53
N MET A 108 11.48 3.68 -4.00
CA MET A 108 12.83 3.71 -3.41
C MET A 108 12.82 4.21 -1.96
N ASN A 109 11.92 5.15 -1.64
CA ASN A 109 11.70 5.60 -0.26
C ASN A 109 11.07 4.51 0.62
N GLY A 110 10.18 3.69 0.07
CA GLY A 110 9.59 2.54 0.75
C GLY A 110 10.67 1.54 1.20
N LEU A 111 11.60 1.16 0.32
CA LEU A 111 12.72 0.30 0.70
C LEU A 111 13.63 0.94 1.74
N ASP A 112 13.91 2.25 1.62
CA ASP A 112 14.66 2.98 2.63
C ASP A 112 13.96 2.97 4.00
N PHE A 113 12.63 3.10 3.99
CA PHE A 113 11.83 3.04 5.21
C PHE A 113 11.85 1.65 5.85
N ASP A 114 11.75 0.60 5.03
CA ASP A 114 11.91 -0.77 5.51
C ASP A 114 13.26 -0.98 6.19
N HIS A 115 14.35 -0.49 5.61
CA HIS A 115 15.67 -0.64 6.21
C HIS A 115 15.85 0.15 7.50
N ARG A 116 15.29 1.35 7.58
CA ARG A 116 15.50 2.25 8.74
C ARG A 116 14.51 2.03 9.86
N VAL A 117 13.25 1.70 9.55
CA VAL A 117 12.14 1.75 10.50
C VAL A 117 11.48 0.39 10.66
N LEU A 118 10.83 -0.15 9.63
CA LEU A 118 10.03 -1.37 9.75
C LEU A 118 10.90 -2.60 10.01
N ARG A 119 11.96 -2.78 9.24
CA ARG A 119 12.85 -3.94 9.28
C ARG A 119 12.06 -5.25 9.37
N PRO A 120 11.13 -5.53 8.43
CA PRO A 120 10.14 -6.59 8.58
C PRO A 120 10.82 -7.95 8.78
N TRP A 121 11.95 -8.22 8.12
CA TRP A 121 12.74 -9.45 8.30
C TRP A 121 13.30 -9.65 9.71
N ALA A 122 13.40 -8.57 10.51
CA ALA A 122 13.93 -8.63 11.88
C ALA A 122 12.86 -8.43 12.95
N ASN A 123 11.79 -7.71 12.65
CA ASN A 123 10.80 -7.29 13.63
C ASN A 123 9.49 -8.07 13.54
N ASN A 124 9.13 -8.57 12.35
CA ASN A 124 7.81 -9.15 12.08
C ASN A 124 7.90 -10.64 11.71
N PRO A 125 7.50 -11.58 12.58
CA PRO A 125 7.51 -13.00 12.23
C PRO A 125 6.57 -13.36 11.07
N ALA A 126 5.45 -12.64 10.86
CA ALA A 126 4.54 -12.86 9.74
C ALA A 126 5.19 -12.58 8.37
N PHE A 127 6.27 -11.78 8.34
CA PHE A 127 7.07 -11.58 7.13
C PHE A 127 7.54 -12.90 6.48
N TYR A 128 7.71 -13.96 7.26
CA TYR A 128 8.16 -15.27 6.80
C TYR A 128 7.02 -16.22 6.41
N VAL A 129 5.78 -15.75 6.43
CA VAL A 129 4.64 -16.47 5.85
C VAL A 129 4.70 -16.28 4.34
N THR A 130 4.71 -17.39 3.59
CA THR A 130 4.92 -17.37 2.13
C THR A 130 3.95 -18.26 1.36
N VAL A 131 2.95 -18.87 2.01
CA VAL A 131 1.94 -19.69 1.33
C VAL A 131 0.56 -19.07 1.56
N PHE A 132 -0.10 -18.73 0.46
CA PHE A 132 -1.38 -18.02 0.47
C PHE A 132 -2.42 -18.81 -0.33
N ALA A 133 -3.56 -19.10 0.31
CA ALA A 133 -4.66 -19.85 -0.31
C ALA A 133 -5.48 -18.97 -1.26
N ASP A 134 -5.75 -17.73 -0.85
CA ASP A 134 -6.69 -16.82 -1.50
C ASP A 134 -5.99 -15.65 -2.19
N GLN A 135 -6.61 -15.16 -3.27
CA GLN A 135 -6.17 -13.96 -3.96
C GLN A 135 -6.56 -12.73 -3.12
N SER A 136 -5.62 -11.79 -2.99
CA SER A 136 -5.93 -10.44 -2.52
C SER A 136 -6.81 -9.70 -3.53
N ASP A 137 -7.68 -8.83 -3.06
CA ASP A 137 -8.40 -7.87 -3.91
C ASP A 137 -7.53 -6.64 -4.26
N GLN A 138 -6.32 -6.57 -3.73
CA GLN A 138 -5.33 -5.55 -4.06
C GLN A 138 -4.39 -6.00 -5.20
N PRO A 139 -3.77 -5.05 -5.96
CA PRO A 139 -2.78 -5.36 -6.99
C PRO A 139 -1.57 -6.15 -6.49
N ALA A 140 -1.17 -5.93 -5.25
CA ALA A 140 -0.16 -6.73 -4.54
C ALA A 140 -0.73 -7.13 -3.18
N ARG A 141 -0.24 -8.24 -2.64
CA ARG A 141 -0.66 -8.69 -1.31
C ARG A 141 -0.32 -7.65 -0.25
N GLU A 142 -1.23 -7.48 0.67
CA GLU A 142 -1.10 -6.58 1.81
C GLU A 142 -0.10 -7.13 2.83
N GLY A 143 0.54 -6.22 3.53
CA GLY A 143 1.60 -6.51 4.48
C GLY A 143 2.94 -6.89 3.83
N PRO A 144 4.05 -6.68 4.53
CA PRO A 144 5.36 -7.10 4.07
C PRO A 144 5.53 -8.61 4.19
N HIS A 145 5.98 -9.27 3.13
CA HIS A 145 6.27 -10.70 3.13
C HIS A 145 7.57 -11.02 2.39
N ALA A 146 8.16 -12.17 2.72
CA ALA A 146 9.39 -12.62 2.06
C ALA A 146 9.14 -12.94 0.58
N ALA A 147 10.16 -12.70 -0.23
CA ALA A 147 10.12 -13.01 -1.67
C ALA A 147 9.92 -14.51 -1.92
N GLY A 148 9.31 -14.86 -3.04
CA GLY A 148 9.05 -16.25 -3.43
C GLY A 148 7.75 -16.80 -2.84
N ALA A 149 6.77 -15.95 -2.55
CA ALA A 149 5.44 -16.37 -2.12
C ALA A 149 4.81 -17.38 -3.08
N LEU A 150 4.17 -18.38 -2.51
CA LEU A 150 3.38 -19.40 -3.20
C LEU A 150 1.90 -19.04 -3.12
N GLU A 151 1.35 -18.56 -4.20
CA GLU A 151 -0.04 -18.15 -4.32
C GLU A 151 -0.87 -19.28 -4.92
N LEU A 152 -1.48 -20.12 -4.06
CA LEU A 152 -2.19 -21.33 -4.45
C LEU A 152 -3.44 -21.07 -5.30
N TRP A 153 -4.03 -19.90 -5.19
CA TRP A 153 -5.17 -19.47 -6.00
C TRP A 153 -4.84 -19.33 -7.49
N SER A 154 -3.56 -19.11 -7.82
CA SER A 154 -3.11 -18.95 -9.22
C SER A 154 -2.96 -20.28 -9.98
N TYR A 155 -3.08 -21.41 -9.31
CA TYR A 155 -2.94 -22.74 -9.89
C TYR A 155 -4.28 -23.44 -10.12
N THR A 156 -4.39 -24.14 -11.24
CA THR A 156 -5.53 -25.05 -11.52
C THR A 156 -5.21 -26.45 -11.00
N PHE A 157 -6.13 -27.05 -10.28
CA PHE A 157 -6.00 -28.41 -9.76
C PHE A 157 -6.88 -29.40 -10.55
N PRO A 158 -6.38 -30.61 -10.87
CA PRO A 158 -5.04 -31.13 -10.55
C PRO A 158 -3.93 -30.33 -11.26
N LEU A 159 -2.76 -30.25 -10.58
CA LEU A 159 -1.61 -29.52 -11.11
C LEU A 159 -1.07 -30.18 -12.40
N SER A 160 -0.65 -29.38 -13.35
CA SER A 160 0.22 -29.84 -14.45
C SER A 160 1.60 -30.24 -13.90
N ASP A 161 2.37 -31.06 -14.66
CA ASP A 161 3.75 -31.42 -14.27
C ASP A 161 4.63 -30.19 -14.06
N ARG A 162 4.47 -29.16 -14.89
CA ARG A 162 5.18 -27.87 -14.76
C ARG A 162 4.83 -27.17 -13.45
N ASP A 163 3.54 -27.05 -13.15
CA ASP A 163 3.07 -26.38 -11.96
C ASP A 163 3.46 -27.16 -10.70
N ALA A 164 3.37 -28.48 -10.74
CA ALA A 164 3.84 -29.35 -9.66
C ALA A 164 5.34 -29.16 -9.37
N ALA A 165 6.17 -29.00 -10.40
CA ALA A 165 7.60 -28.73 -10.25
C ALA A 165 7.84 -27.32 -9.65
N GLN A 166 7.07 -26.32 -10.07
CA GLN A 166 7.16 -24.96 -9.54
C GLN A 166 6.73 -24.88 -8.07
N VAL A 167 5.57 -25.45 -7.73
CA VAL A 167 5.08 -25.57 -6.34
C VAL A 167 6.10 -26.30 -5.46
N SER A 168 6.64 -27.43 -5.94
CA SER A 168 7.67 -28.19 -5.22
C SER A 168 8.93 -27.35 -4.95
N THR A 169 9.32 -26.48 -5.89
CA THR A 169 10.48 -25.59 -5.72
C THR A 169 10.23 -24.53 -4.65
N SER A 170 9.06 -23.91 -4.63
CA SER A 170 8.68 -22.93 -3.60
C SER A 170 8.61 -23.59 -2.21
N LEU A 171 8.01 -24.77 -2.09
CA LEU A 171 7.90 -25.51 -0.83
C LEU A 171 9.26 -25.89 -0.26
N ARG A 172 10.24 -26.27 -1.09
CA ARG A 172 11.61 -26.59 -0.66
C ARG A 172 12.35 -25.44 -0.01
N ALA A 173 12.02 -24.21 -0.34
CA ALA A 173 12.63 -23.01 0.25
C ALA A 173 12.18 -22.79 1.70
N ILE A 174 10.94 -23.16 2.06
CA ILE A 174 10.31 -22.84 3.34
C ILE A 174 11.13 -23.29 4.56
N PRO A 175 11.59 -24.56 4.69
CA PRO A 175 12.33 -24.98 5.88
C PRO A 175 13.60 -24.15 6.13
N ARG A 176 14.33 -23.79 5.07
CA ARG A 176 15.55 -22.99 5.16
C ARG A 176 15.24 -21.52 5.47
N LEU A 177 14.20 -20.97 4.87
CA LEU A 177 13.73 -19.61 5.13
C LEU A 177 13.32 -19.46 6.60
N LEU A 178 12.56 -20.42 7.15
CA LEU A 178 12.15 -20.41 8.56
C LEU A 178 13.32 -20.67 9.53
N ALA A 179 14.32 -21.42 9.12
CA ALA A 179 15.57 -21.55 9.89
C ALA A 179 16.32 -20.21 9.94
N GLN A 180 16.43 -19.51 8.82
CA GLN A 180 17.01 -18.15 8.74
C GLN A 180 16.21 -17.15 9.61
N ALA A 181 14.87 -17.23 9.58
CA ALA A 181 13.98 -16.38 10.38
C ALA A 181 14.31 -16.43 11.88
N ARG A 182 14.63 -17.61 12.42
CA ARG A 182 14.99 -17.76 13.84
C ARG A 182 16.25 -16.99 14.24
N THR A 183 17.16 -16.78 13.30
CA THR A 183 18.37 -15.99 13.50
C THR A 183 18.13 -14.50 13.29
N ASN A 184 17.31 -14.14 12.29
CA ASN A 184 17.07 -12.77 11.91
C ASN A 184 16.11 -12.03 12.86
N LEU A 185 15.13 -12.75 13.44
CA LEU A 185 14.07 -12.17 14.28
C LEU A 185 14.61 -11.78 15.65
N THR A 186 15.05 -10.53 15.76
CA THR A 186 15.59 -9.92 16.98
C THR A 186 14.67 -8.87 17.59
N GLY A 187 13.60 -8.47 16.87
CA GLY A 187 12.66 -7.45 17.33
C GLY A 187 11.96 -7.78 18.64
N ASN A 188 11.49 -6.75 19.35
CA ASN A 188 10.84 -6.86 20.65
C ASN A 188 9.36 -6.43 20.65
N GLY A 189 8.79 -6.06 19.49
CA GLY A 189 7.41 -5.60 19.36
C GLY A 189 6.40 -6.70 19.72
N ARG A 190 5.76 -6.60 20.90
CA ARG A 190 4.91 -7.64 21.47
C ARG A 190 3.73 -8.02 20.55
N ASP A 191 3.00 -7.00 20.07
CA ASP A 191 1.76 -7.23 19.33
C ASP A 191 2.06 -7.88 17.97
N LEU A 192 3.10 -7.42 17.25
CA LEU A 192 3.56 -8.06 16.01
C LEU A 192 3.88 -9.54 16.21
N TRP A 193 4.61 -9.89 17.27
CA TRP A 193 4.99 -11.28 17.52
C TRP A 193 3.79 -12.13 17.93
N THR A 194 2.90 -11.59 18.75
CA THR A 194 1.74 -12.34 19.28
C THR A 194 0.81 -12.78 18.17
N LEU A 195 0.46 -11.88 17.26
CA LEU A 195 -0.48 -12.20 16.18
C LEU A 195 0.19 -12.97 15.03
N SER A 196 1.45 -12.69 14.72
CA SER A 196 2.19 -13.44 13.71
C SER A 196 2.24 -14.95 13.99
N ALA A 197 2.16 -15.37 15.26
CA ALA A 197 2.03 -16.78 15.58
C ALA A 197 0.71 -17.39 15.07
N GLY A 198 -0.33 -16.57 14.91
CA GLY A 198 -1.58 -16.95 14.24
C GLY A 198 -1.34 -17.18 12.75
N ASP A 199 -0.75 -16.20 12.06
CA ASP A 199 -0.50 -16.27 10.62
C ASP A 199 0.37 -17.49 10.25
N VAL A 200 1.36 -17.80 11.07
CA VAL A 200 2.19 -19.00 10.88
C VAL A 200 1.38 -20.29 11.06
N ARG A 201 0.44 -20.34 12.01
CA ARG A 201 -0.46 -21.50 12.14
C ARG A 201 -1.42 -21.61 10.95
N ASP A 202 -1.90 -20.49 10.44
CA ASP A 202 -2.75 -20.45 9.25
C ASP A 202 -1.97 -20.97 8.01
N GLN A 203 -0.68 -20.64 7.87
CA GLN A 203 0.15 -21.27 6.84
C GLN A 203 0.25 -22.79 7.01
N SER A 204 0.37 -23.27 8.24
CA SER A 204 0.39 -24.73 8.48
C SER A 204 -0.94 -25.41 8.08
N ALA A 205 -2.07 -24.77 8.38
CA ALA A 205 -3.39 -25.24 7.96
C ALA A 205 -3.52 -25.22 6.42
N THR A 206 -3.09 -24.15 5.77
CA THR A 206 -3.06 -24.03 4.30
C THR A 206 -2.23 -25.15 3.65
N LEU A 207 -1.09 -25.52 4.26
CA LEU A 207 -0.27 -26.64 3.79
C LEU A 207 -0.96 -28.00 3.97
N ALA A 208 -1.73 -28.20 5.05
CA ALA A 208 -2.54 -29.40 5.25
C ALA A 208 -3.68 -29.48 4.22
N ASP A 209 -4.35 -28.36 3.94
CA ASP A 209 -5.37 -28.30 2.90
C ASP A 209 -4.80 -28.55 1.50
N LEU A 210 -3.59 -28.04 1.22
CA LEU A 210 -2.88 -28.34 -0.02
C LEU A 210 -2.61 -29.84 -0.17
N GLU A 211 -2.14 -30.51 0.89
CA GLU A 211 -1.91 -31.97 0.88
C GLU A 211 -3.21 -32.73 0.55
N THR A 212 -4.32 -32.33 1.18
CA THR A 212 -5.65 -32.91 0.93
C THR A 212 -6.10 -32.65 -0.51
N ARG A 213 -5.93 -31.44 -1.02
CA ARG A 213 -6.31 -31.04 -2.37
C ARG A 213 -5.51 -31.74 -3.48
N LEU A 214 -4.23 -32.02 -3.22
CA LEU A 214 -3.36 -32.79 -4.11
C LEU A 214 -3.78 -34.27 -4.19
N GLY A 215 -4.25 -34.85 -3.09
CA GLY A 215 -4.68 -36.24 -3.01
C GLY A 215 -3.54 -37.26 -3.19
N SER A 216 -3.90 -38.55 -3.17
CA SER A 216 -2.94 -39.66 -3.27
C SER A 216 -2.39 -39.85 -4.69
N SER A 217 -2.99 -39.25 -5.71
CA SER A 217 -2.55 -39.34 -7.11
C SER A 217 -1.41 -38.37 -7.45
N ALA A 218 -1.12 -37.39 -6.57
CA ALA A 218 -0.02 -36.48 -6.77
C ALA A 218 1.34 -37.16 -6.65
N PRO A 219 2.40 -36.63 -7.31
CA PRO A 219 3.75 -37.16 -7.20
C PRO A 219 4.20 -37.28 -5.73
N ALA A 220 4.67 -38.45 -5.30
CA ALA A 220 5.11 -38.69 -3.92
C ALA A 220 6.18 -37.71 -3.45
N ALA A 221 7.05 -37.26 -4.37
CA ALA A 221 8.05 -36.24 -4.09
C ALA A 221 7.42 -34.90 -3.72
N LEU A 222 6.35 -34.45 -4.41
CA LEU A 222 5.62 -33.21 -4.09
C LEU A 222 4.95 -33.31 -2.72
N LEU A 223 4.25 -34.40 -2.44
CA LEU A 223 3.64 -34.63 -1.12
C LEU A 223 4.67 -34.63 0.01
N ALA A 224 5.86 -35.17 -0.23
CA ALA A 224 6.96 -35.12 0.72
C ALA A 224 7.44 -33.67 0.98
N GLU A 225 7.46 -32.78 -0.05
CA GLU A 225 7.80 -31.38 0.15
C GLU A 225 6.73 -30.63 0.94
N VAL A 226 5.44 -30.87 0.66
CA VAL A 226 4.33 -30.28 1.45
C VAL A 226 4.48 -30.62 2.93
N ARG A 227 4.69 -31.91 3.23
CA ARG A 227 4.87 -32.37 4.61
C ARG A 227 6.10 -31.77 5.28
N ARG A 228 7.23 -31.65 4.57
CA ARG A 228 8.43 -30.99 5.08
C ARG A 228 8.21 -29.52 5.40
N ALA A 229 7.56 -28.80 4.49
CA ALA A 229 7.20 -27.41 4.69
C ALA A 229 6.27 -27.23 5.90
N LYS A 230 5.26 -28.10 6.03
CA LYS A 230 4.34 -28.10 7.19
C LYS A 230 5.07 -28.36 8.51
N VAL A 231 5.90 -29.39 8.59
CA VAL A 231 6.69 -29.71 9.81
C VAL A 231 7.60 -28.54 10.20
N ALA A 232 8.23 -27.89 9.21
CA ALA A 232 9.07 -26.71 9.48
C ALA A 232 8.22 -25.53 10.00
N THR A 233 7.03 -25.31 9.43
CA THR A 233 6.08 -24.28 9.85
C THR A 233 5.57 -24.53 11.27
N ASP A 234 5.16 -25.76 11.60
CA ASP A 234 4.73 -26.14 12.96
C ASP A 234 5.84 -25.93 14.01
N SER A 235 7.06 -26.35 13.65
CA SER A 235 8.24 -26.13 14.50
C SER A 235 8.55 -24.65 14.68
N PHE A 236 8.33 -23.81 13.66
CA PHE A 236 8.51 -22.36 13.76
C PHE A 236 7.43 -21.72 14.62
N ALA A 237 6.16 -22.13 14.47
CA ALA A 237 5.05 -21.68 15.33
C ALA A 237 5.31 -22.00 16.81
N THR A 238 5.80 -23.20 17.11
CA THR A 238 6.18 -23.61 18.47
C THR A 238 7.32 -22.75 19.01
N TRP A 239 8.33 -22.47 18.20
CA TRP A 239 9.44 -21.61 18.58
C TRP A 239 8.95 -20.17 18.86
N LEU A 240 8.08 -19.61 18.01
CA LEU A 240 7.49 -18.27 18.25
C LEU A 240 6.74 -18.23 19.57
N ALA A 241 5.89 -19.22 19.84
CA ALA A 241 5.14 -19.31 21.09
C ALA A 241 6.06 -19.30 22.31
N SER A 242 7.24 -19.92 22.23
CA SER A 242 8.24 -19.91 23.32
C SER A 242 8.92 -18.55 23.53
N LYS A 243 8.92 -17.67 22.49
CA LYS A 243 9.59 -16.34 22.54
C LYS A 243 8.67 -15.19 22.90
N ILE A 244 7.38 -15.31 22.59
CA ILE A 244 6.37 -14.25 22.81
C ILE A 244 6.33 -13.75 24.26
N PRO A 245 6.38 -14.59 25.31
CA PRO A 245 6.31 -14.09 26.69
C PRO A 245 7.42 -13.10 27.08
N ALA A 246 8.57 -13.15 26.38
CA ALA A 246 9.69 -12.24 26.59
C ALA A 246 9.58 -10.93 25.79
N LYS A 247 8.56 -10.78 24.91
CA LYS A 247 8.37 -9.58 24.09
C LYS A 247 7.55 -8.56 24.86
N THR A 248 8.14 -7.40 25.10
CA THR A 248 7.57 -6.34 25.97
C THR A 248 7.55 -4.98 25.28
N GLY A 249 8.21 -4.86 24.11
CA GLY A 249 8.33 -3.59 23.40
C GLY A 249 7.04 -3.21 22.69
N ARG A 250 6.92 -1.92 22.42
CA ARG A 250 5.85 -1.36 21.59
C ARG A 250 6.05 -1.75 20.13
N SER A 251 4.97 -1.85 19.38
CA SER A 251 5.00 -2.28 17.97
C SER A 251 4.79 -1.13 16.97
N GLY A 252 4.27 0.01 17.43
CA GLY A 252 4.06 1.18 16.58
C GLY A 252 5.37 1.90 16.22
N ILE A 253 5.38 2.54 15.06
CA ILE A 253 6.57 3.21 14.48
C ILE A 253 6.81 4.63 15.01
N GLY A 254 5.87 5.21 15.74
CA GLY A 254 5.90 6.59 16.23
C GLY A 254 5.43 7.62 15.18
N VAL A 255 4.84 8.72 15.67
CA VAL A 255 4.22 9.77 14.86
C VAL A 255 5.19 10.36 13.81
N THR A 256 6.43 10.65 14.20
CA THR A 256 7.43 11.23 13.28
C THR A 256 7.73 10.32 12.07
N ASN A 257 7.82 9.01 12.30
CA ASN A 257 8.03 8.06 11.21
C ASN A 257 6.76 7.89 10.37
N TYR A 258 5.59 7.96 11.00
CA TYR A 258 4.31 7.91 10.31
C TYR A 258 4.14 9.10 9.36
N ASP A 259 4.40 10.33 9.83
CA ASP A 259 4.38 11.54 9.00
C ASP A 259 5.36 11.46 7.82
N TRP A 260 6.55 10.92 8.07
CA TRP A 260 7.54 10.73 7.01
C TRP A 260 7.03 9.72 5.96
N TYR A 261 6.41 8.62 6.40
CA TYR A 261 5.86 7.59 5.53
C TYR A 261 4.72 8.12 4.67
N LEU A 262 3.76 8.83 5.26
CA LEU A 262 2.67 9.47 4.52
C LEU A 262 3.20 10.36 3.41
N LYS A 263 4.14 11.24 3.71
CA LYS A 263 4.65 12.22 2.76
C LYS A 263 5.53 11.62 1.68
N HIS A 264 6.41 10.69 2.02
CA HIS A 264 7.50 10.26 1.14
C HIS A 264 7.27 8.91 0.48
N VAL A 265 6.40 8.06 1.03
CA VAL A 265 6.04 6.75 0.48
C VAL A 265 4.62 6.79 -0.09
N GLN A 266 3.62 7.13 0.72
CA GLN A 266 2.22 7.19 0.29
C GLN A 266 1.90 8.44 -0.54
N LEU A 267 2.79 9.43 -0.55
CA LEU A 267 2.63 10.71 -1.25
C LEU A 267 1.36 11.46 -0.86
N LEU A 268 1.01 11.43 0.42
CA LEU A 268 -0.15 12.11 0.99
C LEU A 268 0.25 13.45 1.62
N PRO A 269 -0.54 14.51 1.41
CA PRO A 269 -0.24 15.85 1.93
C PRO A 269 -0.72 16.07 3.38
N TYR A 270 -0.90 14.99 4.14
CA TYR A 270 -1.41 14.96 5.50
C TYR A 270 -0.32 14.60 6.51
N THR A 271 -0.56 15.00 7.76
CA THR A 271 0.16 14.53 8.94
C THR A 271 -0.69 13.50 9.68
N TRP A 272 -0.09 12.71 10.58
CA TRP A 272 -0.80 11.83 11.50
C TRP A 272 -1.95 12.57 12.24
N GLN A 273 -1.69 13.79 12.69
CA GLN A 273 -2.70 14.59 13.39
C GLN A 273 -3.85 15.03 12.48
N ASP A 274 -3.57 15.31 11.20
CA ASP A 274 -4.62 15.62 10.23
C ASP A 274 -5.50 14.40 9.97
N GLU A 275 -4.89 13.22 9.83
CA GLU A 275 -5.64 11.98 9.64
C GLU A 275 -6.50 11.63 10.86
N VAL A 276 -6.00 11.80 12.09
CA VAL A 276 -6.82 11.62 13.31
C VAL A 276 -8.09 12.47 13.25
N ARG A 277 -7.94 13.77 12.93
CA ARG A 277 -9.10 14.69 12.85
C ARG A 277 -10.09 14.29 11.75
N LEU A 278 -9.58 13.84 10.61
CA LEU A 278 -10.41 13.40 9.50
C LEU A 278 -11.17 12.11 9.85
N MET A 279 -10.51 11.15 10.51
CA MET A 279 -11.15 9.90 10.96
C MET A 279 -12.22 10.15 12.03
N GLU A 280 -11.95 11.02 13.02
CA GLU A 280 -12.93 11.38 14.05
C GLU A 280 -14.15 12.08 13.43
N ARG A 281 -13.93 12.99 12.48
CA ARG A 281 -15.00 13.64 11.74
C ARG A 281 -15.82 12.64 10.92
N GLU A 282 -15.18 11.71 10.22
CA GLU A 282 -15.87 10.73 9.39
C GLU A 282 -16.67 9.73 10.24
N LEU A 283 -16.13 9.29 11.36
CA LEU A 283 -16.85 8.45 12.32
C LEU A 283 -18.12 9.16 12.86
N ALA A 284 -18.00 10.43 13.22
CA ALA A 284 -19.15 11.23 13.68
C ALA A 284 -20.17 11.44 12.56
N ARG A 285 -19.72 11.71 11.32
CA ARG A 285 -20.57 11.86 10.14
C ARG A 285 -21.33 10.56 9.83
N ALA A 286 -20.63 9.43 9.79
CA ALA A 286 -21.24 8.14 9.50
C ALA A 286 -22.32 7.78 10.53
N ARG A 287 -22.05 7.99 11.82
CA ARG A 287 -23.02 7.74 12.90
C ARG A 287 -24.24 8.64 12.82
N SER A 288 -24.06 9.93 12.57
CA SER A 288 -25.19 10.86 12.43
C SER A 288 -26.03 10.56 11.19
N SER A 289 -25.39 10.21 10.08
CA SER A 289 -26.07 9.80 8.86
C SER A 289 -26.83 8.49 9.03
N LEU A 290 -26.26 7.53 9.78
CA LEU A 290 -26.95 6.30 10.16
C LEU A 290 -28.21 6.59 10.97
N ALA A 291 -28.10 7.40 12.03
CA ALA A 291 -29.25 7.76 12.86
C ALA A 291 -30.39 8.43 12.06
N LEU A 292 -30.04 9.30 11.11
CA LEU A 292 -31.02 9.92 10.20
C LEU A 292 -31.66 8.89 9.24
N ALA A 293 -30.88 7.95 8.72
CA ALA A 293 -31.39 6.88 7.87
C ALA A 293 -32.32 5.95 8.65
N GLU A 294 -31.98 5.57 9.87
CA GLU A 294 -32.81 4.79 10.77
C GLU A 294 -34.13 5.49 11.11
N GLN A 295 -34.07 6.79 11.42
CA GLN A 295 -35.26 7.59 11.66
C GLN A 295 -36.19 7.65 10.45
N ARG A 296 -35.62 7.80 9.25
CA ARG A 296 -36.38 7.77 7.98
C ARG A 296 -37.05 6.42 7.75
N ASN A 297 -36.38 5.34 8.09
CA ASN A 297 -36.79 3.97 7.79
C ASN A 297 -37.48 3.27 8.98
N ARG A 298 -37.80 4.00 10.08
CA ARG A 298 -38.30 3.40 11.33
C ARG A 298 -39.49 2.48 11.18
N ASP A 299 -40.37 2.78 10.19
CA ASP A 299 -41.60 2.02 9.94
C ASP A 299 -41.41 0.87 8.92
N LEU A 300 -40.18 0.71 8.39
CA LEU A 300 -39.86 -0.38 7.47
C LEU A 300 -39.28 -1.60 8.23
N PRO A 301 -39.54 -2.83 7.74
CA PRO A 301 -38.94 -4.02 8.36
C PRO A 301 -37.41 -3.98 8.27
N PRO A 302 -36.69 -4.55 9.25
CA PRO A 302 -35.23 -4.69 9.16
C PRO A 302 -34.79 -5.54 7.97
N LEU A 303 -33.60 -5.31 7.43
CA LEU A 303 -32.98 -6.18 6.45
C LEU A 303 -32.64 -7.53 7.09
N ALA A 304 -33.38 -8.57 6.73
CA ALA A 304 -33.07 -9.93 7.14
C ALA A 304 -31.88 -10.47 6.33
N PRO A 305 -30.93 -11.16 6.97
CA PRO A 305 -29.84 -11.77 6.23
C PRO A 305 -30.34 -13.00 5.45
N ILE A 306 -29.70 -13.30 4.33
CA ILE A 306 -29.89 -14.52 3.55
C ILE A 306 -29.73 -15.72 4.50
N ALA A 307 -30.70 -16.64 4.44
CA ALA A 307 -30.82 -17.75 5.38
C ALA A 307 -30.53 -19.13 4.77
N SER A 308 -30.48 -19.25 3.45
CA SER A 308 -30.27 -20.55 2.78
C SER A 308 -29.33 -20.47 1.58
N ALA A 309 -28.76 -21.61 1.20
CA ALA A 309 -27.91 -21.75 0.02
C ALA A 309 -28.68 -21.46 -1.28
N GLU A 310 -29.97 -21.81 -1.36
CA GLU A 310 -30.82 -21.54 -2.52
C GLU A 310 -31.05 -20.03 -2.69
N GLU A 311 -31.29 -19.34 -1.59
CA GLU A 311 -31.46 -17.88 -1.60
C GLU A 311 -30.16 -17.20 -2.01
N HIS A 312 -29.02 -17.63 -1.47
CA HIS A 312 -27.69 -17.14 -1.84
C HIS A 312 -27.44 -17.32 -3.34
N THR A 313 -27.62 -18.54 -3.86
CA THR A 313 -27.41 -18.86 -5.28
C THR A 313 -28.28 -18.02 -6.21
N ARG A 314 -29.45 -17.62 -5.77
CA ARG A 314 -30.37 -16.76 -6.53
C ARG A 314 -29.99 -15.28 -6.44
N ARG A 315 -29.73 -14.77 -5.23
CA ARG A 315 -29.59 -13.31 -4.99
C ARG A 315 -28.21 -12.77 -5.38
N PHE A 316 -27.13 -13.51 -5.17
CA PHE A 316 -25.80 -12.99 -5.42
C PHE A 316 -25.50 -12.77 -6.91
N PRO A 317 -25.77 -13.69 -7.84
CA PRO A 317 -25.62 -13.41 -9.26
C PRO A 317 -26.59 -12.31 -9.75
N ALA A 318 -27.81 -12.24 -9.21
CA ALA A 318 -28.74 -11.18 -9.53
C ALA A 318 -28.19 -9.79 -9.13
N ALA A 319 -27.61 -9.68 -7.94
CA ALA A 319 -26.98 -8.45 -7.48
C ALA A 319 -25.84 -7.97 -8.41
N VAL A 320 -25.03 -8.89 -8.94
CA VAL A 320 -24.02 -8.54 -9.96
C VAL A 320 -24.68 -8.00 -11.22
N ALA A 321 -25.71 -8.69 -11.72
CA ALA A 321 -26.40 -8.29 -12.95
C ALA A 321 -27.10 -6.92 -12.80
N GLU A 322 -27.77 -6.68 -11.66
CA GLU A 322 -28.45 -5.42 -11.34
C GLU A 322 -27.42 -4.27 -11.23
N TYR A 323 -26.32 -4.50 -10.55
CA TYR A 323 -25.24 -3.51 -10.45
C TYR A 323 -24.65 -3.16 -11.82
N MET A 324 -24.32 -4.15 -12.65
CA MET A 324 -23.80 -3.91 -13.99
C MET A 324 -24.80 -3.19 -14.91
N ALA A 325 -26.10 -3.49 -14.77
CA ALA A 325 -27.16 -2.77 -15.47
C ALA A 325 -27.24 -1.30 -15.00
N PHE A 326 -27.20 -1.06 -13.70
CA PHE A 326 -27.22 0.28 -13.12
C PHE A 326 -26.05 1.15 -13.65
N LEU A 327 -24.82 0.64 -13.64
CA LEU A 327 -23.65 1.35 -14.15
C LEU A 327 -23.82 1.78 -15.61
N ARG A 328 -24.37 0.89 -16.43
CA ARG A 328 -24.61 1.15 -17.86
C ARG A 328 -25.75 2.14 -18.07
N ASP A 329 -26.91 1.88 -17.44
CA ASP A 329 -28.14 2.62 -17.70
C ASP A 329 -28.08 4.06 -17.15
N ARG A 330 -27.32 4.25 -16.05
CA ARG A 330 -27.06 5.57 -15.48
C ARG A 330 -25.83 6.27 -16.06
N ASN A 331 -25.16 5.63 -17.03
CA ASN A 331 -23.97 6.22 -17.68
C ASN A 331 -22.89 6.64 -16.67
N ILE A 332 -22.63 5.79 -15.65
CA ILE A 332 -21.72 6.09 -14.55
C ILE A 332 -20.25 5.97 -14.99
N LEU A 333 -19.94 4.92 -15.77
CA LEU A 333 -18.63 4.67 -16.38
C LEU A 333 -18.81 3.84 -17.66
N THR A 334 -17.73 3.69 -18.44
CA THR A 334 -17.74 2.80 -19.60
C THR A 334 -17.66 1.34 -19.16
N VAL A 335 -18.80 0.64 -19.19
CA VAL A 335 -18.88 -0.78 -18.80
C VAL A 335 -18.15 -1.64 -19.83
N LYS A 336 -17.16 -2.40 -19.39
CA LYS A 336 -16.36 -3.31 -20.21
C LYS A 336 -16.84 -4.76 -20.08
N PRO A 337 -16.64 -5.60 -21.12
CA PRO A 337 -17.14 -6.99 -21.11
C PRO A 337 -16.57 -7.86 -19.98
N TRP A 338 -15.39 -7.55 -19.48
CA TRP A 338 -14.71 -8.30 -18.42
C TRP A 338 -15.16 -7.93 -17.00
N MET A 339 -15.92 -6.83 -16.80
CA MET A 339 -16.28 -6.35 -15.46
C MET A 339 -17.27 -7.28 -14.76
N GLY A 340 -18.37 -7.67 -15.42
CA GLY A 340 -19.34 -8.61 -14.86
C GLY A 340 -18.70 -9.94 -14.43
N PRO A 341 -17.99 -10.64 -15.33
CA PRO A 341 -17.28 -11.87 -14.99
C PRO A 341 -16.28 -11.73 -13.82
N ALA A 342 -15.60 -10.58 -13.69
CA ALA A 342 -14.70 -10.33 -12.57
C ALA A 342 -15.42 -10.34 -11.21
N LEU A 343 -16.64 -9.80 -11.12
CA LEU A 343 -17.45 -9.85 -9.91
C LEU A 343 -18.09 -11.22 -9.69
N GLU A 344 -18.60 -11.87 -10.75
CA GLU A 344 -19.24 -13.19 -10.68
C GLU A 344 -18.29 -14.24 -10.11
N ALA A 345 -16.99 -14.17 -10.47
CA ALA A 345 -15.95 -15.05 -9.93
C ALA A 345 -15.76 -14.92 -8.40
N ARG A 346 -16.34 -13.89 -7.76
CA ARG A 346 -16.21 -13.56 -6.34
C ARG A 346 -17.50 -13.72 -5.53
N VAL A 347 -18.53 -14.27 -6.13
CA VAL A 347 -19.81 -14.50 -5.44
C VAL A 347 -19.65 -15.45 -4.23
N GLY A 348 -18.70 -16.38 -4.28
CA GLY A 348 -18.45 -17.32 -3.19
C GLY A 348 -19.55 -18.38 -3.04
N ARG A 349 -19.61 -18.98 -1.85
CA ARG A 349 -20.61 -19.99 -1.49
C ARG A 349 -21.28 -19.62 -0.17
N PHE A 350 -22.53 -20.06 0.00
CA PHE A 350 -23.25 -19.88 1.25
C PHE A 350 -22.51 -20.54 2.42
N SER A 351 -22.35 -19.79 3.52
CA SER A 351 -21.81 -20.29 4.78
C SER A 351 -22.89 -20.18 5.87
N PRO A 352 -23.32 -21.29 6.46
CA PRO A 352 -24.38 -21.29 7.49
C PRO A 352 -23.89 -20.93 8.90
N GLY A 353 -22.58 -20.78 9.09
CA GLY A 353 -21.97 -20.53 10.41
C GLY A 353 -22.14 -19.13 10.94
N PRO A 354 -21.50 -18.81 12.08
CA PRO A 354 -21.37 -17.44 12.55
C PRO A 354 -20.72 -16.57 11.48
N ARG A 355 -21.34 -15.42 11.21
CA ARG A 355 -20.89 -14.54 10.14
C ARG A 355 -19.83 -13.53 10.65
N GLU A 356 -18.80 -13.32 9.85
CA GLU A 356 -17.89 -12.20 9.98
C GLU A 356 -18.57 -10.89 9.58
N PHE A 357 -18.01 -9.75 9.95
CA PHE A 357 -18.62 -8.43 9.74
C PHE A 357 -19.06 -8.18 8.29
N PHE A 358 -18.18 -8.40 7.33
CA PHE A 358 -18.52 -8.17 5.92
C PHE A 358 -19.55 -9.16 5.39
N THR A 359 -19.55 -10.41 5.87
CA THR A 359 -20.58 -11.38 5.54
C THR A 359 -21.94 -10.98 6.13
N GLU A 360 -21.99 -10.34 7.30
CA GLU A 360 -23.23 -9.79 7.87
C GLU A 360 -23.84 -8.71 6.97
N VAL A 361 -23.01 -7.85 6.38
CA VAL A 361 -23.44 -6.82 5.42
C VAL A 361 -23.90 -7.47 4.11
N ASP A 362 -23.07 -8.32 3.54
CA ASP A 362 -23.26 -8.96 2.23
C ASP A 362 -24.52 -9.83 2.20
N TYR A 363 -24.83 -10.53 3.30
CA TYR A 363 -26.04 -11.35 3.39
C TYR A 363 -27.32 -10.51 3.59
N ARG A 364 -27.23 -9.26 4.04
CA ARG A 364 -28.40 -8.39 4.14
C ARG A 364 -28.73 -7.71 2.83
N ASP A 365 -27.72 -7.26 2.11
CA ASP A 365 -27.88 -6.72 0.76
C ASP A 365 -26.60 -6.98 -0.05
N PRO A 366 -26.58 -8.02 -0.91
CA PRO A 366 -25.40 -8.39 -1.68
C PRO A 366 -24.86 -7.29 -2.58
N GLU A 367 -25.70 -6.35 -3.03
CA GLU A 367 -25.27 -5.28 -3.93
C GLU A 367 -24.30 -4.32 -3.26
N VAL A 368 -24.38 -4.13 -1.93
CA VAL A 368 -23.46 -3.25 -1.19
C VAL A 368 -22.02 -3.70 -1.38
N MET A 369 -21.75 -4.98 -1.15
CA MET A 369 -20.38 -5.49 -1.33
C MET A 369 -19.98 -5.65 -2.80
N ARG A 370 -20.94 -5.68 -3.73
CA ARG A 370 -20.65 -5.60 -5.20
C ARG A 370 -20.12 -4.21 -5.56
N THR A 371 -20.59 -3.14 -4.95
CA THR A 371 -20.03 -1.80 -5.17
C THR A 371 -18.60 -1.71 -4.65
N HIS A 372 -18.32 -2.21 -3.45
CA HIS A 372 -16.94 -2.32 -2.94
C HIS A 372 -16.04 -3.21 -3.83
N GLY A 373 -16.62 -4.16 -4.52
CA GLY A 373 -15.96 -5.01 -5.49
C GLY A 373 -15.32 -4.29 -6.70
N TYR A 374 -15.21 -2.96 -6.68
CA TYR A 374 -14.46 -2.19 -7.68
C TYR A 374 -13.00 -2.64 -7.80
N HIS A 375 -12.42 -3.17 -6.74
CA HIS A 375 -11.10 -3.81 -6.74
C HIS A 375 -10.95 -4.86 -7.85
N TRP A 376 -11.99 -5.66 -8.07
CA TRP A 376 -11.97 -6.70 -9.11
C TRP A 376 -12.02 -6.12 -10.52
N PHE A 377 -12.62 -4.94 -10.70
CA PHE A 377 -12.51 -4.20 -11.95
C PHE A 377 -11.08 -3.70 -12.17
N ASP A 378 -10.43 -3.19 -11.16
CA ASP A 378 -9.05 -2.73 -11.23
C ASP A 378 -8.09 -3.87 -11.59
N LEU A 379 -8.19 -5.03 -10.93
CA LEU A 379 -7.37 -6.21 -11.24
C LEU A 379 -7.64 -6.75 -12.66
N ALA A 380 -8.90 -6.82 -13.05
CA ALA A 380 -9.27 -7.24 -14.40
C ALA A 380 -8.76 -6.24 -15.46
N ARG A 381 -8.78 -4.92 -15.17
CA ARG A 381 -8.23 -3.90 -16.06
C ARG A 381 -6.72 -4.07 -16.24
N MET A 382 -5.96 -4.31 -15.17
CA MET A 382 -4.52 -4.55 -15.28
C MET A 382 -4.19 -5.69 -16.26
N THR A 383 -5.07 -6.69 -16.32
CA THR A 383 -4.90 -7.86 -17.22
C THR A 383 -5.38 -7.57 -18.65
N ASN A 384 -6.56 -6.94 -18.79
CA ASN A 384 -7.21 -6.78 -20.11
C ASN A 384 -6.80 -5.49 -20.82
N GLU A 385 -6.46 -4.43 -20.08
CA GLU A 385 -6.09 -3.12 -20.61
C GLU A 385 -4.82 -2.61 -19.88
N PRO A 386 -3.66 -3.32 -20.01
CA PRO A 386 -2.45 -2.96 -19.28
C PRO A 386 -1.98 -1.55 -19.62
N HIS A 387 -1.59 -0.78 -18.62
CA HIS A 387 -1.17 0.61 -18.79
C HIS A 387 0.04 0.72 -19.75
N ALA A 388 0.06 1.78 -20.56
CA ALA A 388 1.14 2.02 -21.56
C ALA A 388 2.51 2.23 -20.88
N SER A 389 2.55 2.94 -19.74
CA SER A 389 3.78 3.11 -18.98
C SER A 389 4.28 1.77 -18.41
N PRO A 390 5.55 1.41 -18.64
CA PRO A 390 6.14 0.19 -18.07
C PRO A 390 6.22 0.26 -16.53
N ILE A 391 6.18 1.45 -15.94
CA ILE A 391 6.24 1.68 -14.49
C ILE A 391 4.89 1.32 -13.84
N ARG A 392 3.75 1.60 -14.52
CA ARG A 392 2.39 1.37 -13.99
C ARG A 392 1.76 0.06 -14.46
N ARG A 393 2.42 -0.67 -15.34
CA ARG A 393 1.84 -1.89 -15.97
C ARG A 393 1.63 -3.03 -14.98
N GLY A 394 2.45 -3.11 -13.95
CA GLY A 394 2.35 -4.10 -12.89
C GLY A 394 2.10 -3.47 -11.53
N PRO A 395 1.94 -4.29 -10.47
CA PRO A 395 1.76 -3.80 -9.11
C PRO A 395 2.92 -2.91 -8.67
N LEU A 396 2.60 -1.79 -8.05
CA LEU A 396 3.60 -0.93 -7.41
C LEU A 396 4.03 -1.54 -6.07
N LEU A 397 5.29 -1.28 -5.67
CA LEU A 397 5.82 -1.76 -4.41
C LEU A 397 5.32 -0.92 -3.23
N TYR A 398 5.41 -1.49 -2.03
CA TYR A 398 5.05 -0.83 -0.75
C TYR A 398 3.59 -0.36 -0.71
N ASN A 399 2.74 -0.95 -1.55
CA ASN A 399 1.31 -0.71 -1.64
C ASN A 399 0.96 0.80 -1.67
N ILE A 400 1.79 1.59 -2.37
CA ILE A 400 1.61 3.05 -2.50
C ILE A 400 0.33 3.43 -3.25
N PHE A 401 -0.40 2.47 -3.79
CA PHE A 401 -1.69 2.61 -4.47
C PHE A 401 -2.90 2.53 -3.51
N ASP A 402 -2.72 2.18 -2.23
CA ASP A 402 -3.84 1.87 -1.30
C ASP A 402 -4.90 2.98 -1.26
N THR A 403 -4.50 4.25 -1.23
CA THR A 403 -5.46 5.37 -1.25
C THR A 403 -6.27 5.46 -2.55
N ARG A 404 -5.75 4.95 -3.67
CA ARG A 404 -6.49 4.85 -4.93
C ARG A 404 -7.42 3.65 -4.92
N THR A 405 -6.98 2.50 -4.45
CA THR A 405 -7.76 1.26 -4.50
C THR A 405 -8.80 1.21 -3.38
N GLU A 406 -8.37 1.20 -2.13
CA GLU A 406 -9.25 1.14 -0.95
C GLU A 406 -10.13 2.40 -0.81
N GLY A 407 -9.51 3.56 -1.02
CA GLY A 407 -10.24 4.83 -0.91
C GLY A 407 -11.30 4.99 -1.97
N HIS A 408 -11.01 4.60 -3.20
CA HIS A 408 -12.01 4.63 -4.27
C HIS A 408 -13.13 3.63 -4.03
N ALA A 409 -12.82 2.36 -3.71
CA ALA A 409 -13.84 1.35 -3.43
C ALA A 409 -14.76 1.76 -2.25
N THR A 410 -14.19 2.38 -1.22
CA THR A 410 -14.95 2.92 -0.08
C THR A 410 -15.84 4.10 -0.48
N GLY A 411 -15.29 5.06 -1.22
CA GLY A 411 -16.05 6.22 -1.72
C GLY A 411 -17.13 5.81 -2.70
N TRP A 412 -16.87 4.79 -3.49
CA TRP A 412 -17.77 4.28 -4.51
C TRP A 412 -19.09 3.73 -3.93
N GLU A 413 -19.07 3.10 -2.77
CA GLU A 413 -20.27 2.67 -2.07
C GLU A 413 -21.24 3.83 -1.83
N GLU A 414 -20.73 4.95 -1.31
CA GLU A 414 -21.54 6.15 -1.05
C GLU A 414 -21.88 6.90 -2.35
N MET A 415 -21.01 6.90 -3.36
CA MET A 415 -21.31 7.45 -4.68
C MET A 415 -22.47 6.71 -5.34
N MET A 416 -22.50 5.38 -5.30
CA MET A 416 -23.61 4.59 -5.86
C MET A 416 -24.91 4.81 -5.08
N LEU A 417 -24.82 4.93 -3.75
CA LEU A 417 -25.94 5.33 -2.92
C LEU A 417 -26.54 6.67 -3.38
N ASN A 418 -25.68 7.69 -3.59
CA ASN A 418 -26.12 9.02 -4.00
C ASN A 418 -26.54 9.09 -5.47
N ALA A 419 -26.06 8.19 -6.33
CA ALA A 419 -26.52 8.03 -7.70
C ALA A 419 -27.90 7.35 -7.82
N GLY A 420 -28.49 6.87 -6.71
CA GLY A 420 -29.84 6.30 -6.65
C GLY A 420 -29.91 4.79 -6.80
N MET A 421 -28.79 4.07 -6.71
CA MET A 421 -28.76 2.62 -6.87
C MET A 421 -29.66 1.89 -5.85
N PHE A 422 -29.78 2.43 -4.66
CA PHE A 422 -30.52 1.82 -3.55
C PHE A 422 -31.86 2.50 -3.24
N ASP A 423 -32.39 3.34 -4.13
CA ASP A 423 -33.63 4.10 -3.86
C ASP A 423 -34.84 3.19 -3.59
N ALA A 424 -34.90 2.04 -4.28
CA ALA A 424 -35.93 1.03 -4.05
C ALA A 424 -35.75 0.23 -2.73
N ARG A 425 -34.59 0.30 -2.11
CA ARG A 425 -34.21 -0.42 -0.89
C ARG A 425 -33.63 0.55 0.15
N PRO A 426 -34.46 1.42 0.73
CA PRO A 426 -33.98 2.55 1.52
C PRO A 426 -33.19 2.16 2.78
N ARG A 427 -33.37 0.94 3.34
CA ARG A 427 -32.58 0.44 4.46
C ARG A 427 -31.14 0.07 4.08
N THR A 428 -30.85 -0.15 2.81
CA THR A 428 -29.48 -0.40 2.34
C THR A 428 -28.54 0.78 2.64
N ARG A 429 -29.08 2.01 2.68
CA ARG A 429 -28.35 3.20 3.13
C ARG A 429 -27.74 3.05 4.53
N GLU A 430 -28.42 2.34 5.42
CA GLU A 430 -27.92 2.07 6.78
C GLU A 430 -26.64 1.24 6.74
N LEU A 431 -26.56 0.24 5.83
CA LEU A 431 -25.37 -0.60 5.67
C LEU A 431 -24.16 0.20 5.23
N ILE A 432 -24.32 1.15 4.30
CA ILE A 432 -23.24 2.03 3.84
C ILE A 432 -22.66 2.85 5.00
N TYR A 433 -23.52 3.42 5.85
CA TYR A 433 -23.04 4.21 6.99
C TYR A 433 -22.47 3.34 8.13
N ILE A 434 -22.92 2.09 8.29
CA ILE A 434 -22.30 1.12 9.19
C ILE A 434 -20.87 0.78 8.72
N LEU A 435 -20.68 0.53 7.41
CA LEU A 435 -19.36 0.29 6.81
C LEU A 435 -18.42 1.48 6.99
N LEU A 436 -18.90 2.70 6.73
CA LEU A 436 -18.09 3.91 6.92
C LEU A 436 -17.68 4.12 8.40
N ALA A 437 -18.61 3.89 9.34
CA ALA A 437 -18.30 3.97 10.76
C ALA A 437 -17.25 2.93 11.17
N GLN A 438 -17.36 1.70 10.69
CA GLN A 438 -16.40 0.63 10.92
C GLN A 438 -15.00 1.00 10.39
N ARG A 439 -14.91 1.50 9.14
CA ARG A 439 -13.63 1.90 8.54
C ARG A 439 -12.97 3.05 9.30
N ALA A 440 -13.73 4.08 9.67
CA ALA A 440 -13.20 5.19 10.45
C ALA A 440 -12.75 4.77 11.86
N ALA A 441 -13.51 3.86 12.52
CA ALA A 441 -13.16 3.36 13.84
C ALA A 441 -11.87 2.53 13.84
N ARG A 442 -11.70 1.61 12.89
CA ARG A 442 -10.48 0.80 12.77
C ARG A 442 -9.27 1.61 12.30
N ALA A 443 -9.46 2.66 11.48
CA ALA A 443 -8.42 3.60 11.09
C ALA A 443 -7.89 4.42 12.28
N LEU A 444 -8.75 4.81 13.22
CA LEU A 444 -8.32 5.40 14.49
C LEU A 444 -7.50 4.40 15.34
N GLY A 445 -7.79 3.10 15.23
CA GLY A 445 -6.96 2.04 15.80
C GLY A 445 -5.56 2.01 15.20
N ASP A 446 -5.44 2.04 13.85
CA ASP A 446 -4.16 2.15 13.11
C ASP A 446 -3.32 3.31 13.64
N LEU A 447 -3.87 4.53 13.58
CA LEU A 447 -3.20 5.75 14.01
C LEU A 447 -2.71 5.69 15.46
N ARG A 448 -3.57 5.20 16.38
CA ARG A 448 -3.24 5.13 17.81
C ARG A 448 -2.29 3.99 18.16
N MET A 449 -2.29 2.90 17.40
CA MET A 449 -1.25 1.87 17.53
C MET A 449 0.12 2.41 17.10
N HIS A 450 0.16 3.14 15.99
CA HIS A 450 1.42 3.70 15.50
C HIS A 450 1.96 4.85 16.34
N SER A 451 1.10 5.63 17.00
CA SER A 451 1.54 6.59 18.03
C SER A 451 1.95 5.92 19.35
N ASN A 452 1.70 4.61 19.49
CA ASN A 452 1.90 3.84 20.70
C ASN A 452 0.99 4.24 21.88
N GLU A 453 -0.15 4.85 21.61
CA GLU A 453 -1.21 5.12 22.59
C GLU A 453 -2.00 3.86 22.93
N LEU A 454 -2.30 3.02 21.93
CA LEU A 454 -3.03 1.76 22.08
C LEU A 454 -2.15 0.57 21.75
N THR A 455 -2.39 -0.54 22.46
CA THR A 455 -1.98 -1.87 21.99
C THR A 455 -2.92 -2.34 20.88
N LEU A 456 -2.56 -3.39 20.17
CA LEU A 456 -3.41 -3.97 19.14
C LEU A 456 -4.76 -4.45 19.72
N GLU A 457 -4.76 -5.09 20.87
CA GLU A 457 -6.00 -5.53 21.53
C GLU A 457 -6.91 -4.35 21.88
N GLN A 458 -6.35 -3.28 22.45
CA GLN A 458 -7.10 -2.05 22.73
C GLN A 458 -7.63 -1.38 21.46
N ALA A 459 -6.88 -1.43 20.35
CA ALA A 459 -7.34 -0.93 19.05
C ALA A 459 -8.49 -1.78 18.49
N ALA A 460 -8.42 -3.11 18.64
CA ALA A 460 -9.51 -4.01 18.25
C ALA A 460 -10.77 -3.77 19.12
N GLU A 461 -10.62 -3.63 20.44
CA GLU A 461 -11.71 -3.27 21.35
C GLU A 461 -12.34 -1.92 20.96
N PHE A 462 -11.50 -0.92 20.69
CA PHE A 462 -11.97 0.39 20.24
C PHE A 462 -12.76 0.31 18.94
N ALA A 463 -12.23 -0.39 17.93
CA ALA A 463 -12.90 -0.55 16.64
C ALA A 463 -14.23 -1.29 16.78
N SER A 464 -14.27 -2.38 17.57
CA SER A 464 -15.49 -3.15 17.85
C SER A 464 -16.55 -2.30 18.56
N ALA A 465 -16.18 -1.61 19.63
CA ALA A 465 -17.08 -0.77 20.42
C ALA A 465 -17.63 0.44 19.63
N ASN A 466 -16.89 0.90 18.64
CA ASN A 466 -17.25 2.06 17.84
C ASN A 466 -17.93 1.71 16.51
N THR A 467 -18.06 0.43 16.17
CA THR A 467 -18.80 -0.05 15.00
C THR A 467 -20.26 -0.34 15.38
N PRO A 468 -21.24 0.26 14.70
CA PRO A 468 -22.66 0.03 14.99
C PRO A 468 -23.09 -1.44 14.87
N ARG A 469 -24.19 -1.80 15.55
CA ARG A 469 -24.82 -3.14 15.53
C ARG A 469 -24.09 -4.26 16.27
N GLY A 470 -22.85 -4.07 16.72
CA GLY A 470 -22.07 -5.13 17.37
C GLY A 470 -21.67 -6.27 16.42
N TRP A 471 -21.70 -6.03 15.08
CA TRP A 471 -21.33 -7.06 14.11
C TRP A 471 -19.82 -7.24 13.99
N LEU A 472 -19.02 -6.21 14.32
CA LEU A 472 -17.56 -6.34 14.39
C LEU A 472 -17.16 -6.95 15.73
N ARG A 473 -17.26 -8.25 15.84
CA ARG A 473 -17.10 -8.98 17.10
C ARG A 473 -15.64 -9.25 17.44
N LEU A 474 -15.29 -9.16 18.72
CA LEU A 474 -13.92 -9.45 19.19
C LEU A 474 -13.56 -10.94 19.14
N ASP A 475 -14.53 -11.85 19.20
CA ASP A 475 -14.31 -13.29 19.07
C ASP A 475 -14.19 -13.77 17.62
N ALA A 476 -14.43 -12.87 16.65
CA ALA A 476 -14.26 -13.11 15.23
C ALA A 476 -12.83 -12.75 14.77
N ARG A 477 -12.44 -13.22 13.56
CA ARG A 477 -11.08 -13.01 13.03
C ARG A 477 -10.86 -11.59 12.49
N THR A 478 -11.92 -10.98 11.92
CA THR A 478 -11.83 -9.74 11.14
C THR A 478 -11.11 -8.63 11.88
N VAL A 479 -11.59 -8.21 13.06
CA VAL A 479 -11.08 -7.00 13.72
C VAL A 479 -9.62 -7.12 14.15
N ARG A 480 -9.20 -8.28 14.70
CA ARG A 480 -7.80 -8.48 15.10
C ARG A 480 -6.89 -8.64 13.89
N GLY A 481 -7.34 -9.37 12.86
CA GLY A 481 -6.59 -9.55 11.62
C GLY A 481 -6.34 -8.22 10.92
N GLU A 482 -7.35 -7.36 10.81
CA GLU A 482 -7.22 -6.02 10.23
C GLU A 482 -6.27 -5.13 11.03
N GLN A 483 -6.42 -5.07 12.36
CA GLN A 483 -5.50 -4.27 13.19
C GLN A 483 -4.06 -4.79 13.13
N HIS A 484 -3.86 -6.11 12.97
CA HIS A 484 -2.54 -6.69 12.76
C HIS A 484 -1.95 -6.28 11.41
N LEU A 485 -2.76 -6.32 10.35
CA LEU A 485 -2.33 -5.85 9.03
C LEU A 485 -1.90 -4.37 9.08
N TYR A 486 -2.68 -3.50 9.73
CA TYR A 486 -2.36 -2.08 9.85
C TYR A 486 -1.06 -1.84 10.60
N LEU A 487 -0.80 -2.62 11.63
CA LEU A 487 0.45 -2.54 12.38
C LEU A 487 1.67 -2.98 11.54
N GLN A 488 1.48 -3.89 10.58
CA GLN A 488 2.51 -4.33 9.64
C GLN A 488 2.72 -3.36 8.48
N GLN A 489 1.64 -2.69 8.04
CA GLN A 489 1.61 -1.77 6.92
C GLN A 489 0.99 -0.43 7.36
N PRO A 490 1.82 0.52 7.79
CA PRO A 490 1.35 1.84 8.22
C PRO A 490 0.51 2.53 7.14
N ALA A 491 -0.52 3.27 7.56
CA ALA A 491 -1.46 4.00 6.71
C ALA A 491 -2.41 3.13 5.86
N TYR A 492 -2.36 1.80 5.97
CA TYR A 492 -3.36 0.98 5.27
C TYR A 492 -4.76 1.21 5.84
N GLY A 493 -4.91 1.19 7.17
CA GLY A 493 -6.21 1.42 7.82
C GLY A 493 -6.82 2.79 7.55
N THR A 494 -6.00 3.82 7.34
CA THR A 494 -6.47 5.17 7.02
C THR A 494 -6.75 5.37 5.53
N SER A 495 -6.18 4.54 4.64
CA SER A 495 -6.28 4.66 3.18
C SER A 495 -7.73 4.66 2.68
N TYR A 496 -8.61 3.89 3.32
CA TYR A 496 -10.05 3.81 3.04
C TYR A 496 -10.73 5.18 3.06
N VAL A 497 -10.56 5.90 4.16
CA VAL A 497 -11.22 7.19 4.37
C VAL A 497 -10.45 8.34 3.72
N ILE A 498 -9.12 8.34 3.82
CA ILE A 498 -8.28 9.36 3.18
C ILE A 498 -8.44 9.32 1.67
N GLY A 499 -8.36 8.14 1.08
CA GLY A 499 -8.54 8.01 -0.36
C GLY A 499 -9.95 8.38 -0.82
N LYS A 500 -11.00 8.00 -0.05
CA LYS A 500 -12.37 8.46 -0.28
C LYS A 500 -12.44 9.99 -0.34
N ILE A 501 -11.89 10.67 0.68
CA ILE A 501 -11.89 12.14 0.75
C ILE A 501 -11.17 12.75 -0.46
N GLU A 502 -10.03 12.21 -0.86
CA GLU A 502 -9.26 12.74 -1.98
C GLU A 502 -9.95 12.50 -3.34
N VAL A 503 -10.63 11.36 -3.53
CA VAL A 503 -11.43 11.10 -4.74
C VAL A 503 -12.64 12.04 -4.80
N GLU A 504 -13.35 12.24 -3.69
CA GLU A 504 -14.48 13.17 -3.60
C GLU A 504 -14.04 14.61 -3.90
N ARG A 505 -12.91 15.05 -3.36
CA ARG A 505 -12.33 16.37 -3.66
C ARG A 505 -11.95 16.51 -5.13
N LEU A 506 -11.33 15.49 -5.71
CA LEU A 506 -10.97 15.49 -7.13
C LEU A 506 -12.23 15.61 -8.01
N MET A 507 -13.28 14.83 -7.70
CA MET A 507 -14.55 14.90 -8.43
C MET A 507 -15.21 16.27 -8.27
N SER A 508 -15.24 16.81 -7.06
CA SER A 508 -15.78 18.16 -6.77
C SER A 508 -15.07 19.25 -7.57
N ASP A 509 -13.73 19.24 -7.55
CA ASP A 509 -12.93 20.24 -8.26
C ASP A 509 -13.11 20.11 -9.77
N ARG A 510 -13.20 18.89 -10.30
CA ARG A 510 -13.43 18.65 -11.72
C ARG A 510 -14.84 19.06 -12.15
N ALA A 511 -15.85 18.76 -11.32
CA ALA A 511 -17.22 19.21 -11.57
C ALA A 511 -17.34 20.73 -11.56
N HIS A 512 -16.68 21.39 -10.60
CA HIS A 512 -16.63 22.86 -10.54
C HIS A 512 -15.96 23.48 -11.79
N GLU A 513 -14.84 22.90 -12.24
CA GLU A 513 -14.11 23.39 -13.42
C GLU A 513 -14.91 23.22 -14.71
N LEU A 514 -15.65 22.13 -14.85
CA LEU A 514 -16.39 21.81 -16.08
C LEU A 514 -17.81 22.39 -16.10
N GLY A 515 -18.42 22.67 -14.93
CA GLY A 515 -19.81 23.12 -14.82
C GLY A 515 -20.76 22.16 -15.53
N ASP A 516 -21.64 22.67 -16.39
CA ASP A 516 -22.63 21.88 -17.13
C ASP A 516 -22.02 20.82 -18.10
N ARG A 517 -20.73 20.90 -18.35
CA ARG A 517 -20.00 19.89 -19.17
C ARG A 517 -19.51 18.69 -18.36
N PHE A 518 -19.70 18.70 -17.04
CA PHE A 518 -19.28 17.56 -16.22
C PHE A 518 -20.08 16.31 -16.57
N SER A 519 -19.38 15.21 -16.80
CA SER A 519 -19.94 13.88 -17.02
C SER A 519 -19.30 12.88 -16.06
N MET A 520 -20.12 12.16 -15.30
CA MET A 520 -19.62 11.14 -14.38
C MET A 520 -18.83 10.07 -15.12
N ARG A 521 -19.32 9.61 -16.27
CA ARG A 521 -18.62 8.62 -17.09
C ARG A 521 -17.25 9.12 -17.54
N GLU A 522 -17.16 10.32 -18.08
CA GLU A 522 -15.88 10.87 -18.55
C GLU A 522 -14.90 11.07 -17.39
N PHE A 523 -15.40 11.47 -16.22
CA PHE A 523 -14.59 11.57 -15.02
C PHE A 523 -14.03 10.21 -14.60
N MET A 524 -14.89 9.17 -14.54
CA MET A 524 -14.47 7.83 -14.14
C MET A 524 -13.52 7.19 -15.16
N ASP A 525 -13.82 7.33 -16.44
CA ASP A 525 -12.95 6.80 -17.50
C ASP A 525 -11.56 7.47 -17.47
N ALA A 526 -11.50 8.78 -17.21
CA ALA A 526 -10.24 9.50 -17.04
C ALA A 526 -9.50 9.08 -15.76
N PHE A 527 -10.22 8.92 -14.65
CA PHE A 527 -9.67 8.46 -13.36
C PHE A 527 -9.06 7.05 -13.48
N ASP A 528 -9.75 6.16 -14.15
CA ASP A 528 -9.31 4.78 -14.38
C ASP A 528 -8.12 4.67 -15.35
N ALA A 529 -8.09 5.54 -16.37
CA ALA A 529 -7.02 5.54 -17.38
C ALA A 529 -5.65 5.89 -16.81
N VAL A 530 -5.59 6.62 -15.69
CA VAL A 530 -4.32 6.96 -14.99
C VAL A 530 -3.65 5.73 -14.40
N GLY A 531 -4.41 4.70 -14.05
CA GLY A 531 -3.91 3.46 -13.45
C GLY A 531 -3.91 3.49 -11.92
N LEU A 532 -3.36 2.43 -11.32
CA LEU A 532 -3.37 2.21 -9.87
C LEU A 532 -2.12 2.82 -9.23
N ILE A 533 -2.19 4.12 -8.97
CA ILE A 533 -1.10 4.94 -8.44
C ILE A 533 -1.61 5.78 -7.25
N PRO A 534 -0.74 6.38 -6.41
CA PRO A 534 -1.18 7.25 -5.32
C PRO A 534 -2.20 8.29 -5.77
N VAL A 535 -3.29 8.44 -5.01
CA VAL A 535 -4.44 9.30 -5.38
C VAL A 535 -4.04 10.76 -5.66
N THR A 536 -3.03 11.27 -4.96
CA THR A 536 -2.48 12.62 -5.20
C THR A 536 -1.86 12.76 -6.60
N LEU A 537 -1.27 11.68 -7.12
CA LEU A 537 -0.71 11.65 -8.47
C LEU A 537 -1.81 11.48 -9.52
N VAL A 538 -2.87 10.70 -9.22
CA VAL A 538 -4.09 10.66 -10.06
C VAL A 538 -4.66 12.05 -10.22
N ARG A 539 -4.78 12.79 -9.12
CA ARG A 539 -5.25 14.19 -9.13
C ARG A 539 -4.41 15.07 -10.04
N TRP A 540 -3.08 14.93 -10.00
CA TRP A 540 -2.19 15.70 -10.86
C TRP A 540 -2.47 15.47 -12.35
N GLU A 541 -2.63 14.21 -12.77
CA GLU A 541 -2.90 13.91 -14.18
C GLU A 541 -4.30 14.35 -14.63
N VAL A 542 -5.33 14.06 -13.83
CA VAL A 542 -6.73 14.39 -14.18
C VAL A 542 -6.95 15.91 -14.23
N MET A 543 -6.32 16.68 -13.33
CA MET A 543 -6.44 18.14 -13.29
C MET A 543 -5.45 18.84 -14.22
N GLY A 544 -4.38 18.17 -14.66
CA GLY A 544 -3.35 18.74 -15.54
C GLY A 544 -2.52 19.85 -14.92
N ARG A 545 -2.61 20.08 -13.60
CA ARG A 545 -1.90 21.16 -12.90
C ARG A 545 -1.39 20.75 -11.52
N LEU A 546 -0.26 21.35 -11.11
CA LEU A 546 0.28 21.24 -9.76
C LEU A 546 -0.44 22.21 -8.83
N ASP A 547 -1.23 21.68 -7.90
CA ASP A 547 -1.76 22.45 -6.77
C ASP A 547 -0.84 22.34 -5.54
N ASP A 548 -1.20 23.00 -4.44
CA ASP A 548 -0.36 23.03 -3.24
C ASP A 548 -0.30 21.68 -2.53
N ALA A 549 -1.34 20.86 -2.60
CA ALA A 549 -1.34 19.53 -2.04
C ALA A 549 -0.32 18.64 -2.76
N ILE A 550 -0.34 18.63 -4.09
CA ILE A 550 0.61 17.91 -4.93
C ILE A 550 2.04 18.42 -4.67
N ARG A 551 2.24 19.76 -4.65
CA ARG A 551 3.55 20.37 -4.41
C ARG A 551 4.18 19.93 -3.08
N ARG A 552 3.38 19.74 -2.03
CA ARG A 552 3.89 19.29 -0.70
C ARG A 552 4.58 17.94 -0.75
N VAL A 553 4.14 17.04 -1.62
CA VAL A 553 4.64 15.66 -1.70
C VAL A 553 5.64 15.44 -2.84
N VAL A 554 5.56 16.22 -3.94
CA VAL A 554 6.47 16.05 -5.07
C VAL A 554 7.76 16.86 -4.95
N ARG A 555 7.78 17.98 -4.22
CA ARG A 555 9.01 18.75 -4.00
C ARG A 555 9.95 18.00 -3.08
N PRO A 556 11.26 17.94 -3.40
CA PRO A 556 12.26 17.43 -2.46
C PRO A 556 12.21 18.24 -1.17
N SER A 557 12.22 17.56 -0.02
CA SER A 557 12.42 18.24 1.26
C SER A 557 13.86 18.72 1.34
N GLU A 558 14.10 20.01 1.42
CA GLU A 558 15.45 20.59 1.61
C GLU A 558 16.15 20.07 2.89
N ALA A 559 15.39 19.49 3.83
CA ALA A 559 15.90 18.96 5.09
C ALA A 559 16.51 17.54 5.00
N ALA A 560 16.38 16.83 3.88
CA ALA A 560 16.83 15.43 3.77
C ALA A 560 18.32 15.27 3.43
N VAL A 561 19.06 16.37 3.21
CA VAL A 561 20.50 16.32 2.81
C VAL A 561 21.46 16.47 4.01
N THR A 562 21.01 16.88 5.19
CA THR A 562 21.91 17.14 6.31
C THR A 562 21.44 16.52 7.62
N ARG A 563 22.03 15.43 8.01
CA ARG A 563 22.69 15.02 9.26
C ARG A 563 22.61 13.52 9.51
N PRO A 564 23.73 12.83 9.70
CA PRO A 564 23.71 11.52 10.33
C PRO A 564 23.30 11.71 11.80
N ALA A 565 22.29 10.97 12.24
CA ALA A 565 21.91 10.91 13.63
C ALA A 565 23.08 10.35 14.45
N ALA A 566 23.42 11.05 15.53
CA ALA A 566 24.38 10.56 16.51
C ALA A 566 23.83 9.29 17.18
N PRO A 567 24.67 8.31 17.53
CA PRO A 567 24.21 7.11 18.21
C PRO A 567 23.70 7.45 19.60
N PRO A 568 22.67 6.76 20.08
CA PRO A 568 22.18 6.94 21.45
C PRO A 568 23.22 6.47 22.45
N ARG A 569 23.42 7.29 23.49
CA ARG A 569 24.21 6.94 24.67
C ARG A 569 23.49 5.95 25.55
#